data_4eb011a41d6babbf56840ff78f35ebc5
#
_entry.id   4eb011a41d6babbf56840ff78f35ebc5
#
_cell.length_a   1.000
_cell.length_b   1.000
_cell.length_c   1.000
_cell.angle_alpha   90.00
_cell.angle_beta   90.00
_cell.angle_gamma   90.00
#
_symmetry.space_group_name_H-M   'P 1'
#
loop_
_entity.id
_entity.type
_entity.pdbx_description
1 polymer ?
#
loop_
_entity_poly.entity_id
_entity_poly.type
_entity_poly.pdbx_seq_one_letter_code
_entity_poly.pdbx_strand_id
1 'polypeptide(L)'
;AYADGASEKASQLAETYRQIARNEYLGGQLPLDPLFDGAEDVLRTLQSRGYLTGIITNKSRTGLDSLITRHGLDQQVDVTISADDCTVKPAPDMALLAMRQTGVDKVETILVGDTEIDAGCAANAGIAFIGVSWGYHSPDRLTELGAVHILSTYAELPAVIARQFS
;
A
#
# COMPACT_ATOMS: atom_id res chain seq x y z
N ALA A 1 -21.96 -20.36 -18.66
CA ALA A 1 -20.90 -20.81 -19.60
C ALA A 1 -20.02 -19.67 -20.14
N TYR A 2 -20.50 -18.40 -20.20
CA TYR A 2 -19.66 -17.25 -20.66
C TYR A 2 -18.84 -16.58 -19.54
N ALA A 3 -19.26 -16.70 -18.30
CA ALA A 3 -18.57 -16.10 -17.14
C ALA A 3 -17.31 -16.89 -16.75
N ASP A 4 -17.30 -18.21 -16.89
CA ASP A 4 -16.19 -19.08 -16.50
C ASP A 4 -14.93 -18.85 -17.37
N GLY A 5 -15.11 -18.69 -18.70
CA GLY A 5 -13.98 -18.50 -19.61
C GLY A 5 -13.27 -17.14 -19.46
N ALA A 6 -13.95 -16.10 -18.99
CA ALA A 6 -13.35 -14.79 -18.73
C ALA A 6 -12.54 -14.81 -17.45
N SER A 7 -13.03 -15.50 -16.41
CA SER A 7 -12.34 -15.70 -15.14
C SER A 7 -11.06 -16.53 -15.31
N GLU A 8 -11.12 -17.59 -16.09
CA GLU A 8 -9.97 -18.47 -16.35
C GLU A 8 -8.88 -17.76 -17.17
N LYS A 9 -9.25 -16.97 -18.18
CA LYS A 9 -8.30 -16.15 -18.93
C LYS A 9 -7.65 -15.07 -18.07
N ALA A 10 -8.42 -14.42 -17.20
CA ALA A 10 -7.89 -13.42 -16.28
C ALA A 10 -6.90 -14.05 -15.29
N SER A 11 -7.19 -15.24 -14.77
CA SER A 11 -6.30 -15.99 -13.89
C SER A 11 -5.01 -16.44 -14.59
N GLN A 12 -5.12 -16.92 -15.83
CA GLN A 12 -3.96 -17.29 -16.66
C GLN A 12 -3.09 -16.08 -17.00
N LEU A 13 -3.69 -14.93 -17.33
CA LEU A 13 -2.98 -13.70 -17.63
C LEU A 13 -2.24 -13.19 -16.37
N ALA A 14 -2.90 -13.21 -15.22
CA ALA A 14 -2.30 -12.83 -13.95
C ALA A 14 -1.12 -13.75 -13.57
N GLU A 15 -1.24 -15.05 -13.80
CA GLU A 15 -0.15 -16.00 -13.55
C GLU A 15 1.02 -15.80 -14.53
N THR A 16 0.74 -15.59 -15.81
CA THR A 16 1.77 -15.26 -16.80
C THR A 16 2.49 -13.97 -16.45
N TYR A 17 1.75 -12.93 -16.03
CA TYR A 17 2.36 -11.67 -15.57
C TYR A 17 3.24 -11.88 -14.36
N ARG A 18 2.78 -12.65 -13.35
CA ARG A 18 3.59 -12.99 -12.16
C ARG A 18 4.86 -13.76 -12.52
N GLN A 19 4.80 -14.69 -13.48
CA GLN A 19 5.98 -15.44 -13.92
C GLN A 19 6.97 -14.56 -14.68
N ILE A 20 6.50 -13.68 -15.58
CA ILE A 20 7.35 -12.73 -16.29
C ILE A 20 8.02 -11.79 -15.28
N ALA A 21 7.25 -11.16 -14.41
CA ALA A 21 7.76 -10.27 -13.37
C ALA A 21 8.78 -10.98 -12.47
N ARG A 22 8.52 -12.25 -12.08
CA ARG A 22 9.45 -13.04 -11.28
C ARG A 22 10.75 -13.35 -12.02
N ASN A 23 10.68 -13.71 -13.31
CA ASN A 23 11.86 -14.03 -14.11
C ASN A 23 12.71 -12.78 -14.38
N GLU A 24 12.09 -11.66 -14.71
CA GLU A 24 12.78 -10.38 -14.89
C GLU A 24 13.42 -9.89 -13.59
N TYR A 25 12.72 -10.08 -12.48
CA TYR A 25 13.18 -9.74 -11.15
C TYR A 25 14.41 -10.58 -10.73
N LEU A 26 14.36 -11.92 -10.91
CA LEU A 26 15.47 -12.83 -10.63
C LEU A 26 16.64 -12.65 -11.60
N GLY A 27 16.35 -12.20 -12.83
CA GLY A 27 17.37 -11.87 -13.84
C GLY A 27 18.04 -10.51 -13.64
N GLY A 28 17.63 -9.71 -12.65
CA GLY A 28 18.16 -8.38 -12.39
C GLY A 28 17.86 -7.35 -13.48
N GLN A 29 16.90 -7.64 -14.37
CA GLN A 29 16.57 -6.81 -15.54
C GLN A 29 15.45 -5.81 -15.30
N LEU A 30 14.68 -5.94 -14.22
CA LEU A 30 13.71 -4.91 -13.86
C LEU A 30 14.42 -3.65 -13.36
N PRO A 31 14.01 -2.47 -13.85
CA PRO A 31 14.43 -1.21 -13.25
C PRO A 31 14.13 -1.25 -11.76
N LEU A 32 14.97 -0.62 -10.97
CA LEU A 32 14.71 -0.38 -9.56
C LEU A 32 13.33 0.30 -9.46
N ASP A 33 12.35 -0.29 -8.74
CA ASP A 33 11.17 0.43 -8.30
C ASP A 33 11.66 1.55 -7.34
N PRO A 34 11.82 2.79 -7.79
CA PRO A 34 12.32 3.86 -6.92
C PRO A 34 11.26 4.17 -5.87
N LEU A 35 11.70 4.60 -4.70
CA LEU A 35 10.79 5.24 -3.77
C LEU A 35 10.37 6.59 -4.35
N PHE A 36 9.11 6.97 -4.09
CA PHE A 36 8.69 8.35 -4.37
C PHE A 36 9.44 9.33 -3.47
N ASP A 37 9.66 10.53 -3.98
CA ASP A 37 10.39 11.59 -3.29
C ASP A 37 9.85 11.85 -1.89
N GLY A 38 10.72 11.83 -0.89
CA GLY A 38 10.38 12.04 0.52
C GLY A 38 9.78 10.85 1.26
N ALA A 39 9.63 9.68 0.62
CA ALA A 39 9.06 8.50 1.27
C ALA A 39 9.89 8.05 2.50
N GLU A 40 11.21 7.99 2.37
CA GLU A 40 12.11 7.59 3.46
C GLU A 40 12.11 8.63 4.60
N ASP A 41 12.11 9.91 4.25
CA ASP A 41 12.12 11.00 5.24
C ASP A 41 10.82 11.07 6.04
N VAL A 42 9.66 10.81 5.41
CA VAL A 42 8.39 10.79 6.11
C VAL A 42 8.30 9.57 7.05
N LEU A 43 8.77 8.39 6.65
CA LEU A 43 8.81 7.21 7.51
C LEU A 43 9.64 7.48 8.77
N ARG A 44 10.86 8.02 8.62
CA ARG A 44 11.69 8.43 9.75
C ARG A 44 11.01 9.47 10.64
N THR A 45 10.34 10.45 10.05
CA THR A 45 9.62 11.49 10.78
C THR A 45 8.48 10.91 11.60
N LEU A 46 7.68 10.01 11.01
CA LEU A 46 6.58 9.35 11.70
C LEU A 46 7.08 8.49 12.86
N GLN A 47 8.11 7.68 12.63
CA GLN A 47 8.75 6.86 13.66
C GLN A 47 9.26 7.72 14.82
N SER A 48 9.95 8.83 14.53
CA SER A 48 10.45 9.75 15.57
C SER A 48 9.36 10.40 16.42
N ARG A 49 8.12 10.44 15.91
CA ARG A 49 6.93 10.93 16.61
C ARG A 49 6.15 9.81 17.31
N GLY A 50 6.63 8.57 17.26
CA GLY A 50 5.99 7.43 17.92
C GLY A 50 4.83 6.80 17.14
N TYR A 51 4.64 7.16 15.86
CA TYR A 51 3.68 6.47 15.01
C TYR A 51 4.23 5.12 14.56
N LEU A 52 3.37 4.10 14.54
CA LEU A 52 3.65 2.83 13.88
C LEU A 52 3.41 2.97 12.39
N THR A 53 4.30 2.40 11.59
CA THR A 53 4.22 2.45 10.13
C THR A 53 4.16 1.05 9.53
N GLY A 54 3.42 0.90 8.42
CA GLY A 54 3.28 -0.39 7.76
C GLY A 54 3.21 -0.27 6.25
N ILE A 55 3.60 -1.35 5.57
CA ILE A 55 3.44 -1.50 4.13
C ILE A 55 2.47 -2.64 3.86
N ILE A 56 1.37 -2.36 3.17
CA ILE A 56 0.43 -3.37 2.66
C ILE A 56 0.40 -3.32 1.13
N THR A 57 0.67 -4.44 0.46
CA THR A 57 0.83 -4.45 -1.01
C THR A 57 0.32 -5.74 -1.65
N ASN A 58 -0.22 -5.62 -2.87
CA ASN A 58 -0.56 -6.77 -3.71
C ASN A 58 0.66 -7.42 -4.38
N LYS A 59 1.89 -6.96 -4.09
CA LYS A 59 3.13 -7.67 -4.47
C LYS A 59 3.26 -8.97 -3.67
N SER A 60 3.97 -9.96 -4.23
CA SER A 60 4.34 -11.18 -3.50
C SER A 60 5.27 -10.87 -2.32
N ARG A 61 5.37 -11.80 -1.36
CA ARG A 61 6.30 -11.68 -0.23
C ARG A 61 7.73 -11.46 -0.70
N THR A 62 8.21 -12.25 -1.66
CA THR A 62 9.54 -12.08 -2.24
C THR A 62 9.77 -10.69 -2.84
N GLY A 63 8.75 -10.14 -3.54
CA GLY A 63 8.83 -8.80 -4.13
C GLY A 63 8.88 -7.70 -3.07
N LEU A 64 8.09 -7.82 -2.02
CA LEU A 64 8.09 -6.88 -0.90
C LEU A 64 9.40 -6.91 -0.11
N ASP A 65 9.88 -8.10 0.26
CA ASP A 65 11.11 -8.25 1.05
C ASP A 65 12.32 -7.69 0.31
N SER A 66 12.38 -7.91 -1.01
CA SER A 66 13.44 -7.34 -1.81
C SER A 66 13.37 -5.82 -1.90
N LEU A 67 12.17 -5.23 -2.00
CA LEU A 67 12.00 -3.78 -1.98
C LEU A 67 12.49 -3.21 -0.64
N ILE A 68 12.08 -3.81 0.48
CA ILE A 68 12.47 -3.41 1.83
C ILE A 68 13.98 -3.45 2.00
N THR A 69 14.61 -4.59 1.66
CA THR A 69 16.05 -4.76 1.78
C THR A 69 16.82 -3.77 0.90
N ARG A 70 16.37 -3.59 -0.34
CA ARG A 70 17.02 -2.72 -1.32
C ARG A 70 17.02 -1.25 -0.90
N HIS A 71 15.93 -0.79 -0.28
CA HIS A 71 15.77 0.59 0.16
C HIS A 71 16.11 0.79 1.64
N GLY A 72 16.56 -0.26 2.35
CA GLY A 72 16.95 -0.18 3.75
C GLY A 72 15.79 0.19 4.69
N LEU A 73 14.55 -0.26 4.36
CA LEU A 73 13.35 0.09 5.12
C LEU A 73 13.10 -0.81 6.33
N ASP A 74 13.93 -1.84 6.56
CA ASP A 74 13.76 -2.84 7.63
C ASP A 74 13.58 -2.22 9.03
N GLN A 75 14.22 -1.07 9.28
CA GLN A 75 14.18 -0.39 10.58
C GLN A 75 13.15 0.74 10.62
N GLN A 76 12.44 0.97 9.53
CA GLN A 76 11.54 2.11 9.36
C GLN A 76 10.07 1.69 9.26
N VAL A 77 9.79 0.38 9.18
CA VAL A 77 8.43 -0.16 9.09
C VAL A 77 8.22 -1.23 10.15
N ASP A 78 7.12 -1.13 10.88
CA ASP A 78 6.78 -2.02 11.99
C ASP A 78 6.05 -3.28 11.51
N VAL A 79 5.33 -3.17 10.39
CA VAL A 79 4.56 -4.28 9.81
C VAL A 79 4.58 -4.29 8.29
N THR A 80 4.64 -5.48 7.71
CA THR A 80 4.63 -5.67 6.26
C THR A 80 3.68 -6.80 5.87
N ILE A 81 2.71 -6.50 4.99
CA ILE A 81 1.71 -7.46 4.52
C ILE A 81 1.76 -7.53 2.98
N SER A 82 1.92 -8.72 2.46
CA SER A 82 2.00 -9.04 1.04
C SER A 82 0.77 -9.81 0.54
N ALA A 83 0.68 -10.04 -0.76
CA ALA A 83 -0.36 -10.87 -1.36
C ALA A 83 -0.35 -12.34 -0.90
N ASP A 84 0.77 -12.80 -0.33
CA ASP A 84 0.90 -14.19 0.13
C ASP A 84 0.39 -14.38 1.58
N ASP A 85 0.07 -13.29 2.29
CA ASP A 85 -0.32 -13.35 3.71
C ASP A 85 -1.84 -13.42 3.92
N CYS A 86 -2.63 -12.84 3.03
CA CYS A 86 -4.10 -12.80 3.12
C CYS A 86 -4.74 -12.33 1.81
N THR A 87 -6.08 -12.15 1.81
CA THR A 87 -6.80 -11.63 0.64
C THR A 87 -6.30 -10.23 0.26
N VAL A 88 -6.02 -10.04 -1.03
CA VAL A 88 -5.43 -8.81 -1.56
C VAL A 88 -6.43 -7.64 -1.59
N LYS A 89 -5.89 -6.41 -1.60
CA LYS A 89 -6.69 -5.19 -1.82
C LYS A 89 -7.47 -5.32 -3.15
N PRO A 90 -8.74 -4.89 -3.24
CA PRO A 90 -9.46 -3.99 -2.33
C PRO A 90 -10.14 -4.65 -1.12
N ALA A 91 -9.96 -5.98 -0.87
CA ALA A 91 -10.44 -6.58 0.36
C ALA A 91 -9.76 -5.94 1.59
N PRO A 92 -10.45 -5.91 2.76
CA PRO A 92 -9.92 -5.24 3.95
C PRO A 92 -8.84 -6.04 4.68
N ASP A 93 -8.61 -7.30 4.29
CA ASP A 93 -7.84 -8.29 5.04
C ASP A 93 -6.43 -7.82 5.37
N MET A 94 -5.74 -7.17 4.42
CA MET A 94 -4.39 -6.66 4.65
C MET A 94 -4.35 -5.56 5.73
N ALA A 95 -5.27 -4.60 5.67
CA ALA A 95 -5.36 -3.54 6.66
C ALA A 95 -5.75 -4.10 8.04
N LEU A 96 -6.74 -5.01 8.08
CA LEU A 96 -7.16 -5.69 9.31
C LEU A 96 -6.02 -6.54 9.90
N LEU A 97 -5.21 -7.18 9.07
CA LEU A 97 -4.06 -7.97 9.54
C LEU A 97 -2.98 -7.05 10.12
N ALA A 98 -2.66 -5.94 9.45
CA ALA A 98 -1.71 -4.96 9.95
C ALA A 98 -2.13 -4.39 11.32
N MET A 99 -3.40 -3.99 11.47
CA MET A 99 -3.96 -3.52 12.74
C MET A 99 -3.86 -4.59 13.84
N ARG A 100 -4.17 -5.85 13.53
CA ARG A 100 -4.02 -6.96 14.52
C ARG A 100 -2.57 -7.16 14.97
N GLN A 101 -1.61 -7.04 14.05
CA GLN A 101 -0.19 -7.24 14.38
C GLN A 101 0.38 -6.08 15.19
N THR A 102 -0.11 -4.87 14.96
CA THR A 102 0.34 -3.66 15.67
C THR A 102 -0.46 -3.35 16.93
N GLY A 103 -1.63 -3.96 17.10
CA GLY A 103 -2.53 -3.68 18.23
C GLY A 103 -3.24 -2.32 18.15
N VAL A 104 -3.28 -1.69 16.98
CA VAL A 104 -3.88 -0.36 16.75
C VAL A 104 -5.33 -0.50 16.32
N ASP A 105 -6.21 0.36 16.83
CA ASP A 105 -7.62 0.39 16.47
C ASP A 105 -7.90 1.13 15.15
N LYS A 106 -9.07 0.86 14.56
CA LYS A 106 -9.51 1.46 13.29
C LYS A 106 -9.50 2.99 13.30
N VAL A 107 -9.93 3.59 14.41
CA VAL A 107 -10.01 5.04 14.57
C VAL A 107 -8.65 5.72 14.62
N GLU A 108 -7.60 4.96 14.89
CA GLU A 108 -6.21 5.40 14.96
C GLU A 108 -5.40 4.96 13.73
N THR A 109 -6.05 4.37 12.73
CA THR A 109 -5.41 3.84 11.54
C THR A 109 -5.78 4.65 10.30
N ILE A 110 -4.78 4.97 9.50
CA ILE A 110 -4.92 5.64 8.21
C ILE A 110 -4.23 4.79 7.13
N LEU A 111 -4.88 4.63 5.98
CA LEU A 111 -4.25 4.10 4.79
C LEU A 111 -3.90 5.25 3.84
N VAL A 112 -2.65 5.29 3.40
CA VAL A 112 -2.16 6.24 2.39
C VAL A 112 -1.94 5.47 1.09
N GLY A 113 -2.51 5.96 -0.02
CA GLY A 113 -2.41 5.26 -1.29
C GLY A 113 -2.78 6.13 -2.49
N ASP A 114 -2.59 5.59 -3.67
CA ASP A 114 -2.74 6.31 -4.94
C ASP A 114 -3.76 5.66 -5.89
N THR A 115 -4.42 4.58 -5.45
CA THR A 115 -5.32 3.81 -6.31
C THR A 115 -6.71 3.63 -5.72
N GLU A 116 -7.70 3.35 -6.60
CA GLU A 116 -9.04 2.93 -6.17
C GLU A 116 -9.02 1.63 -5.36
N ILE A 117 -8.00 0.79 -5.56
CA ILE A 117 -7.81 -0.46 -4.81
C ILE A 117 -7.46 -0.15 -3.35
N ASP A 118 -6.63 0.88 -3.11
CA ASP A 118 -6.28 1.37 -1.77
C ASP A 118 -7.50 1.99 -1.08
N ALA A 119 -8.19 2.89 -1.80
CA ALA A 119 -9.43 3.50 -1.30
C ALA A 119 -10.49 2.45 -0.93
N GLY A 120 -10.67 1.43 -1.80
CA GLY A 120 -11.57 0.31 -1.53
C GLY A 120 -11.16 -0.49 -0.30
N CYS A 121 -9.88 -0.76 -0.12
CA CYS A 121 -9.35 -1.45 1.06
C CYS A 121 -9.64 -0.66 2.34
N ALA A 122 -9.37 0.65 2.34
CA ALA A 122 -9.64 1.52 3.48
C ALA A 122 -11.14 1.57 3.82
N ALA A 123 -12.00 1.79 2.82
CA ALA A 123 -13.45 1.82 2.98
C ALA A 123 -13.99 0.50 3.55
N ASN A 124 -13.55 -0.64 3.00
CA ASN A 124 -13.97 -1.97 3.45
C ASN A 124 -13.43 -2.31 4.85
N ALA A 125 -12.25 -1.80 5.22
CA ALA A 125 -11.70 -1.94 6.58
C ALA A 125 -12.35 -0.98 7.59
N GLY A 126 -13.00 0.09 7.13
CA GLY A 126 -13.59 1.14 7.95
C GLY A 126 -12.54 2.04 8.59
N ILE A 127 -11.47 2.35 7.87
CA ILE A 127 -10.38 3.26 8.27
C ILE A 127 -10.32 4.48 7.36
N ALA A 128 -9.67 5.55 7.82
CA ALA A 128 -9.46 6.74 7.01
C ALA A 128 -8.54 6.47 5.81
N PHE A 129 -8.82 7.11 4.68
CA PHE A 129 -8.01 7.05 3.47
C PHE A 129 -7.46 8.44 3.12
N ILE A 130 -6.16 8.53 2.92
CA ILE A 130 -5.48 9.71 2.39
C ILE A 130 -4.94 9.36 1.01
N GLY A 131 -5.33 10.14 0.00
CA GLY A 131 -4.80 10.00 -1.35
C GLY A 131 -3.49 10.77 -1.55
N VAL A 132 -2.72 10.41 -2.57
CA VAL A 132 -1.54 11.16 -3.01
C VAL A 132 -1.71 11.63 -4.44
N SER A 133 -1.30 12.88 -4.76
CA SER A 133 -1.52 13.51 -6.06
C SER A 133 -0.52 13.08 -7.15
N TRP A 134 0.60 12.49 -6.75
CA TRP A 134 1.68 12.05 -7.66
C TRP A 134 1.59 10.58 -8.08
N GLY A 135 0.51 9.90 -7.70
CA GLY A 135 0.33 8.48 -7.96
C GLY A 135 -0.44 8.18 -9.25
N TYR A 136 -1.04 6.99 -9.31
CA TYR A 136 -1.68 6.44 -10.51
C TYR A 136 -3.02 7.10 -10.84
N HIS A 137 -3.90 7.32 -9.84
CA HIS A 137 -5.20 7.96 -10.04
C HIS A 137 -5.14 9.47 -9.76
N SER A 138 -6.01 10.22 -10.45
CA SER A 138 -6.12 11.67 -10.25
C SER A 138 -6.64 12.01 -8.85
N PRO A 139 -6.27 13.20 -8.31
CA PRO A 139 -6.78 13.71 -7.06
C PRO A 139 -8.32 13.72 -6.96
N ASP A 140 -8.98 14.14 -8.05
CA ASP A 140 -10.45 14.18 -8.12
C ASP A 140 -11.04 12.78 -7.95
N ARG A 141 -10.45 11.78 -8.63
CA ARG A 141 -10.91 10.39 -8.51
C ARG A 141 -10.73 9.85 -7.10
N LEU A 142 -9.59 10.10 -6.45
CA LEU A 142 -9.36 9.66 -5.07
C LEU A 142 -10.31 10.36 -4.08
N THR A 143 -10.65 11.63 -4.33
CA THR A 143 -11.63 12.37 -3.54
C THR A 143 -13.04 11.78 -3.68
N GLU A 144 -13.48 11.46 -4.90
CA GLU A 144 -14.75 10.75 -5.15
C GLU A 144 -14.82 9.40 -4.42
N LEU A 145 -13.69 8.73 -4.26
CA LEU A 145 -13.55 7.44 -3.57
C LEU A 145 -13.43 7.57 -2.04
N GLY A 146 -13.56 8.78 -1.50
CA GLY A 146 -13.62 9.03 -0.07
C GLY A 146 -12.29 9.38 0.59
N ALA A 147 -11.29 9.83 -0.16
CA ALA A 147 -10.08 10.37 0.45
C ALA A 147 -10.43 11.58 1.33
N VAL A 148 -10.06 11.52 2.61
CA VAL A 148 -10.28 12.61 3.57
C VAL A 148 -9.30 13.77 3.35
N HIS A 149 -8.19 13.51 2.65
CA HIS A 149 -7.19 14.49 2.25
C HIS A 149 -6.42 13.97 1.04
N ILE A 150 -5.92 14.89 0.21
CA ILE A 150 -4.99 14.59 -0.88
C ILE A 150 -3.66 15.28 -0.59
N LEU A 151 -2.59 14.48 -0.44
CA LEU A 151 -1.24 15.01 -0.26
C LEU A 151 -0.66 15.48 -1.58
N SER A 152 0.02 16.62 -1.57
CA SER A 152 0.86 17.08 -2.69
C SER A 152 2.33 16.65 -2.52
N THR A 153 2.75 16.39 -1.29
CA THR A 153 4.06 15.83 -0.93
C THR A 153 3.96 15.00 0.35
N TYR A 154 4.87 14.06 0.55
CA TYR A 154 4.95 13.31 1.81
C TYR A 154 5.26 14.20 3.03
N ALA A 155 5.89 15.36 2.84
CA ALA A 155 6.20 16.28 3.94
C ALA A 155 4.94 16.81 4.67
N GLU A 156 3.79 16.81 4.01
CA GLU A 156 2.51 17.23 4.60
C GLU A 156 1.93 16.18 5.57
N LEU A 157 2.22 14.90 5.36
CA LEU A 157 1.55 13.78 6.04
C LEU A 157 1.59 13.90 7.57
N PRO A 158 2.72 14.21 8.24
CA PRO A 158 2.75 14.30 9.70
C PRO A 158 1.82 15.38 10.29
N ALA A 159 1.60 16.48 9.56
CA ALA A 159 0.69 17.54 9.98
C ALA A 159 -0.79 17.18 9.73
N VAL A 160 -1.05 16.43 8.66
CA VAL A 160 -2.40 15.92 8.34
C VAL A 160 -2.82 14.87 9.36
N ILE A 161 -1.95 13.92 9.70
CA ILE A 161 -2.21 12.89 10.72
C ILE A 161 -2.49 13.54 12.08
N ALA A 162 -1.67 14.51 12.51
CA ALA A 162 -1.85 15.18 13.78
C ALA A 162 -3.23 15.88 13.89
N ARG A 163 -3.77 16.39 12.79
CA ARG A 163 -5.12 16.98 12.75
C ARG A 163 -6.25 15.95 12.72
N GLN A 164 -5.99 14.79 12.15
CA GLN A 164 -6.98 13.72 12.06
C GLN A 164 -7.24 13.03 13.40
N PHE A 165 -6.25 13.00 14.28
CA PHE A 165 -6.29 12.34 15.59
C PHE A 165 -6.32 13.31 16.79
N SER A 166 -6.65 14.60 16.56
CA SER A 166 -6.75 15.65 17.61
C SER A 166 -8.11 15.70 18.29
#